data_17b7f2ad013b6b4c154757259ec8863f
#
_entry.id   17b7f2ad013b6b4c154757259ec8863f
#
_cell.length_a   1.000
_cell.length_b   1.000
_cell.length_c   1.000
_cell.angle_alpha   90.00
_cell.angle_beta   90.00
_cell.angle_gamma   90.00
#
_symmetry.space_group_name_H-M   'P 1'
#
loop_
_entity.id
_entity.type
_entity.pdbx_description
1 polymer ?
#
loop_
_entity_poly.entity_id
_entity_poly.type
_entity_poly.pdbx_seq_one_letter_code
_entity_poly.pdbx_strand_id
1 'polypeptide(L)'
;SICDNAAGIDAQNYERAFEPAHIPLDDTGLNEFGMGMKTASVWLSNKWSVRTKALGEMVERFTEFDLGKVTAEEREELVVIEQPKMKDSHYTEIILTDLSENAPKPMQMDKIKRHLSSIYRNFLRSGEVEIFVNETLLEAPNYNILKAPFYKTPDGENILWKKEIDFEIDGYKAKGFIAILDKIQNGANGLVLMRRGRVIVGGGDERYFPSVLFGQSGSFRYRRLFGELELEGFEVSFNKNGFREEEDLYMLMEGIRDELKADEPSLLSQTDNYRQRGKEHYEKISKTIKKDLEKKSKPKQLSRQVSAVESNVNNTQYIQKNEEKIIKAEALDSCSETFQYNGKNYILKIELVTETEADSLYSVVMNPDEENTESEAAPIVCKINLAHPFFTRFDQFKKGQDYTPIVTIFKALTLAEIMAPDRGTKYASNVRILFNQGILQM
;
A
#
# COMPACT_ATOMS: atom_id res chain seq x y z
N SER A 1 6.93 29.45 -16.57
CA SER A 1 7.76 28.89 -17.66
C SER A 1 7.73 27.38 -17.64
N ILE A 2 7.98 26.79 -18.79
CA ILE A 2 8.21 25.35 -18.99
C ILE A 2 9.57 25.25 -19.67
N CYS A 3 10.46 24.46 -19.09
CA CYS A 3 11.79 24.27 -19.64
C CYS A 3 12.14 22.79 -19.71
N ASP A 4 12.72 22.35 -20.82
CA ASP A 4 13.23 21.01 -21.01
C ASP A 4 14.69 21.02 -21.48
N ASN A 5 15.36 19.93 -21.28
CA ASN A 5 16.74 19.67 -21.73
C ASN A 5 16.80 18.66 -22.88
N ALA A 6 15.72 18.52 -23.65
CA ALA A 6 15.68 17.69 -24.85
C ALA A 6 16.53 18.30 -25.97
N ALA A 7 16.57 17.66 -27.14
CA ALA A 7 17.44 18.05 -28.25
C ALA A 7 17.21 19.47 -28.82
N GLY A 8 16.14 20.17 -28.36
CA GLY A 8 15.75 21.47 -28.88
C GLY A 8 15.05 21.39 -30.23
N ILE A 9 14.65 22.53 -30.80
CA ILE A 9 14.03 22.61 -32.15
C ILE A 9 15.08 23.10 -33.15
N ASP A 10 15.43 22.26 -34.06
CA ASP A 10 16.41 22.58 -35.12
C ASP A 10 15.83 23.46 -36.22
N ALA A 11 16.71 23.97 -37.12
CA ALA A 11 16.31 24.85 -38.19
C ALA A 11 15.29 24.24 -39.15
N GLN A 12 15.34 22.93 -39.40
CA GLN A 12 14.44 22.25 -40.33
C GLN A 12 13.02 22.11 -39.75
N ASN A 13 12.92 21.95 -38.41
CA ASN A 13 11.69 21.76 -37.69
C ASN A 13 11.13 23.06 -37.09
N TYR A 14 11.89 24.17 -37.16
CA TYR A 14 11.51 25.41 -36.45
C TYR A 14 10.24 26.03 -37.04
N GLU A 15 10.16 26.26 -38.34
CA GLU A 15 8.98 26.80 -39.00
C GLU A 15 7.74 25.94 -38.72
N ARG A 16 7.88 24.65 -38.99
CA ARG A 16 6.83 23.66 -38.71
C ARG A 16 6.32 23.66 -37.27
N ALA A 17 7.18 23.91 -36.31
CA ALA A 17 6.79 23.93 -34.88
C ALA A 17 5.75 25.01 -34.60
N PHE A 18 5.69 26.08 -35.40
CA PHE A 18 4.73 27.19 -35.25
C PHE A 18 3.55 27.11 -36.24
N GLU A 19 3.64 26.35 -37.30
CA GLU A 19 2.51 26.15 -38.22
C GLU A 19 1.39 25.33 -37.56
N PRO A 20 0.12 25.79 -37.62
CA PRO A 20 -1.01 25.05 -37.06
C PRO A 20 -1.22 23.71 -37.78
N ALA A 21 -1.54 22.65 -37.01
CA ALA A 21 -1.88 21.33 -37.52
C ALA A 21 -0.88 20.67 -38.48
N HIS A 22 0.38 21.11 -38.46
CA HIS A 22 1.44 20.45 -39.22
C HIS A 22 1.87 19.17 -38.53
N ILE A 23 1.47 18.02 -39.10
CA ILE A 23 1.78 16.69 -38.57
C ILE A 23 3.31 16.43 -38.70
N PRO A 24 3.99 15.96 -37.64
CA PRO A 24 5.40 15.64 -37.70
C PRO A 24 5.68 14.53 -38.72
N LEU A 25 6.86 14.57 -39.34
CA LEU A 25 7.32 13.52 -40.26
C LEU A 25 7.57 12.20 -39.50
N ASP A 26 8.01 12.31 -38.26
CA ASP A 26 8.13 11.19 -37.32
C ASP A 26 6.93 11.20 -36.41
N ASP A 27 6.04 10.24 -36.57
CA ASP A 27 4.82 10.04 -35.79
C ASP A 27 4.98 8.96 -34.70
N THR A 28 6.18 8.43 -34.49
CA THR A 28 6.48 7.39 -33.50
C THR A 28 6.45 7.92 -32.06
N GLY A 29 6.65 9.23 -31.89
CA GLY A 29 6.65 9.88 -30.58
C GLY A 29 5.26 10.25 -30.05
N LEU A 30 5.22 11.04 -28.97
CA LEU A 30 4.00 11.55 -28.38
C LEU A 30 3.35 12.73 -29.15
N ASN A 31 4.08 13.32 -30.08
CA ASN A 31 3.63 14.44 -30.91
C ASN A 31 2.95 13.95 -32.19
N GLU A 32 1.66 13.69 -32.15
CA GLU A 32 0.92 13.15 -33.28
C GLU A 32 0.24 14.22 -34.16
N PHE A 33 -0.16 15.35 -33.55
CA PHE A 33 -1.02 16.34 -34.22
C PHE A 33 -0.36 17.70 -34.45
N GLY A 34 0.85 17.92 -33.96
CA GLY A 34 1.57 19.20 -34.09
C GLY A 34 0.88 20.41 -33.46
N MET A 35 -0.08 20.22 -32.55
CA MET A 35 -0.93 21.28 -31.99
C MET A 35 -0.67 21.60 -30.52
N GLY A 36 -0.09 20.68 -29.75
CA GLY A 36 -0.09 20.75 -28.29
C GLY A 36 0.53 22.01 -27.71
N MET A 37 1.72 22.39 -28.14
CA MET A 37 2.42 23.61 -27.67
C MET A 37 1.60 24.87 -27.97
N LYS A 38 1.15 25.03 -29.19
CA LYS A 38 0.41 26.21 -29.68
C LYS A 38 -0.93 26.37 -28.97
N THR A 39 -1.71 25.31 -28.95
CA THR A 39 -3.04 25.33 -28.35
C THR A 39 -2.98 25.61 -26.84
N ALA A 40 -2.06 24.95 -26.13
CA ALA A 40 -1.90 25.16 -24.68
C ALA A 40 -1.41 26.57 -24.36
N SER A 41 -0.45 27.10 -25.14
CA SER A 41 0.09 28.44 -24.91
C SER A 41 -0.97 29.53 -25.12
N VAL A 42 -1.73 29.46 -26.20
CA VAL A 42 -2.82 30.41 -26.48
C VAL A 42 -3.99 30.29 -25.50
N TRP A 43 -4.28 29.07 -25.02
CA TRP A 43 -5.32 28.85 -24.01
C TRP A 43 -4.96 29.47 -22.66
N LEU A 44 -3.68 29.41 -22.29
CA LEU A 44 -3.21 29.82 -20.96
C LEU A 44 -2.69 31.27 -20.90
N SER A 45 -2.39 31.92 -22.04
CA SER A 45 -1.83 33.27 -22.05
C SER A 45 -2.10 34.02 -23.36
N ASN A 46 -2.14 35.36 -23.28
CA ASN A 46 -2.23 36.21 -24.45
C ASN A 46 -0.85 36.46 -25.09
N LYS A 47 0.22 36.29 -24.31
CA LYS A 47 1.60 36.43 -24.77
C LYS A 47 2.43 35.25 -24.32
N TRP A 48 3.15 34.66 -25.26
CA TRP A 48 4.08 33.59 -24.98
C TRP A 48 5.30 33.66 -25.90
N SER A 49 6.40 33.11 -25.44
CA SER A 49 7.62 33.02 -26.22
C SER A 49 8.23 31.64 -26.14
N VAL A 50 8.93 31.29 -27.19
CA VAL A 50 9.74 30.08 -27.27
C VAL A 50 11.18 30.46 -27.49
N ARG A 51 12.03 29.99 -26.63
CA ARG A 51 13.49 30.06 -26.77
C ARG A 51 14.00 28.63 -26.90
N THR A 52 14.66 28.31 -27.98
CA THR A 52 15.16 26.95 -28.19
C THR A 52 16.56 26.96 -28.75
N LYS A 53 17.32 25.98 -28.34
CA LYS A 53 18.69 25.74 -28.80
C LYS A 53 18.82 24.26 -29.19
N ALA A 54 19.00 24.00 -30.45
CA ALA A 54 19.11 22.62 -30.93
C ALA A 54 20.53 22.07 -30.72
N LEU A 55 20.59 20.79 -30.36
CA LEU A 55 21.86 20.06 -30.21
C LEU A 55 22.62 20.07 -31.52
N GLY A 56 23.89 20.42 -31.46
CA GLY A 56 24.76 20.46 -32.65
C GLY A 56 24.72 21.75 -33.48
N GLU A 57 23.74 22.61 -33.30
CA GLU A 57 23.71 23.96 -33.92
C GLU A 57 24.50 24.98 -33.08
N MET A 58 24.86 26.09 -33.67
CA MET A 58 25.54 27.19 -32.98
C MET A 58 24.65 28.42 -32.77
N VAL A 59 23.33 28.23 -32.88
CA VAL A 59 22.34 29.31 -32.87
C VAL A 59 21.24 28.95 -31.91
N GLU A 60 20.88 29.92 -31.04
CA GLU A 60 19.65 29.94 -30.26
C GLU A 60 18.60 30.73 -31.02
N ARG A 61 17.37 30.22 -31.13
CA ARG A 61 16.25 30.91 -31.75
C ARG A 61 15.24 31.31 -30.71
N PHE A 62 14.79 32.54 -30.83
CA PHE A 62 13.75 33.11 -29.98
C PHE A 62 12.63 33.67 -30.84
N THR A 63 11.37 33.31 -30.50
CA THR A 63 10.18 33.84 -31.14
C THR A 63 9.18 34.21 -30.05
N GLU A 64 8.59 35.39 -30.19
CA GLU A 64 7.51 35.87 -29.32
C GLU A 64 6.18 35.90 -30.11
N PHE A 65 5.14 35.43 -29.45
CA PHE A 65 3.78 35.46 -29.95
C PHE A 65 2.94 36.37 -29.04
N ASP A 66 2.33 37.42 -29.62
CA ASP A 66 1.40 38.35 -28.96
C ASP A 66 0.08 38.30 -29.69
N LEU A 67 -0.95 37.67 -29.07
CA LEU A 67 -2.25 37.46 -29.69
C LEU A 67 -2.90 38.80 -30.09
N GLY A 68 -2.74 39.85 -29.29
CA GLY A 68 -3.26 41.18 -29.59
C GLY A 68 -2.64 41.78 -30.83
N LYS A 69 -1.33 41.65 -31.00
CA LYS A 69 -0.59 42.15 -32.18
C LYS A 69 -0.95 41.35 -33.45
N VAL A 70 -0.94 40.04 -33.33
CA VAL A 70 -1.28 39.14 -34.47
C VAL A 70 -2.68 39.45 -35.00
N THR A 71 -3.65 39.66 -34.12
CA THR A 71 -5.04 39.94 -34.50
C THR A 71 -5.22 41.37 -35.03
N ALA A 72 -4.51 42.36 -34.46
CA ALA A 72 -4.64 43.76 -34.86
C ALA A 72 -3.90 44.10 -36.17
N GLU A 73 -2.78 43.44 -36.41
CA GLU A 73 -1.88 43.73 -37.53
C GLU A 73 -2.04 42.73 -38.69
N GLU A 74 -2.95 41.75 -38.56
CA GLU A 74 -3.14 40.65 -39.53
C GLU A 74 -1.79 39.99 -39.94
N ARG A 75 -0.88 39.85 -38.96
CA ARG A 75 0.44 39.30 -39.21
C ARG A 75 0.38 37.82 -39.52
N GLU A 76 0.85 37.42 -40.66
CA GLU A 76 1.02 36.03 -41.09
C GLU A 76 2.37 35.45 -40.72
N GLU A 77 3.37 36.29 -40.40
CA GLU A 77 4.77 35.88 -40.12
C GLU A 77 5.18 36.22 -38.69
N LEU A 78 5.88 35.30 -38.06
CA LEU A 78 6.54 35.47 -36.76
C LEU A 78 7.98 35.93 -36.92
N VAL A 79 8.39 36.88 -36.09
CA VAL A 79 9.79 37.34 -36.09
C VAL A 79 10.65 36.33 -35.32
N VAL A 80 11.71 35.85 -35.99
CA VAL A 80 12.71 34.97 -35.36
C VAL A 80 13.96 35.77 -35.06
N ILE A 81 14.39 35.75 -33.79
CA ILE A 81 15.63 36.38 -33.35
C ILE A 81 16.66 35.26 -33.17
N GLU A 82 17.77 35.34 -33.84
CA GLU A 82 18.85 34.39 -33.69
C GLU A 82 20.05 34.98 -32.93
N GLN A 83 20.59 34.18 -31.97
CA GLN A 83 21.75 34.54 -31.18
C GLN A 83 22.78 33.42 -31.17
N PRO A 84 24.09 33.73 -31.26
CA PRO A 84 25.14 32.71 -31.19
C PRO A 84 25.15 32.01 -29.83
N LYS A 85 25.24 30.67 -29.80
CA LYS A 85 25.36 29.83 -28.62
C LYS A 85 26.32 28.70 -28.81
N MET A 86 26.81 28.13 -27.70
CA MET A 86 27.75 27.00 -27.76
C MET A 86 27.05 25.75 -28.32
N LYS A 87 27.82 24.98 -29.11
CA LYS A 87 27.33 23.82 -29.83
C LYS A 87 26.72 22.74 -28.93
N ASP A 88 27.25 22.55 -27.73
CA ASP A 88 26.91 21.45 -26.86
C ASP A 88 25.70 21.75 -25.94
N SER A 89 25.20 22.98 -25.93
CA SER A 89 23.98 23.32 -25.19
C SER A 89 22.74 22.94 -25.98
N HIS A 90 21.72 22.45 -25.34
CA HIS A 90 20.42 22.12 -25.94
C HIS A 90 19.29 22.26 -24.92
N TYR A 91 18.19 22.87 -25.29
CA TYR A 91 17.02 23.07 -24.46
C TYR A 91 15.87 23.71 -25.24
N THR A 92 14.67 23.63 -24.67
CA THR A 92 13.54 24.47 -25.08
C THR A 92 12.93 25.09 -23.82
N GLU A 93 12.73 26.41 -23.86
CA GLU A 93 12.05 27.18 -22.81
C GLU A 93 10.82 27.86 -23.42
N ILE A 94 9.66 27.64 -22.81
CA ILE A 94 8.39 28.29 -23.13
C ILE A 94 8.02 29.18 -21.96
N ILE A 95 7.85 30.48 -22.21
CA ILE A 95 7.46 31.44 -21.20
C ILE A 95 6.08 31.98 -21.56
N LEU A 96 5.14 31.85 -20.64
CA LEU A 96 3.79 32.38 -20.74
C LEU A 96 3.72 33.64 -19.89
N THR A 97 3.35 34.76 -20.51
CA THR A 97 3.13 36.06 -19.86
C THR A 97 1.75 36.56 -20.22
N ASP A 98 1.23 37.57 -19.50
CA ASP A 98 -0.15 38.03 -19.70
C ASP A 98 -1.12 36.85 -19.64
N LEU A 99 -1.15 36.19 -18.47
CA LEU A 99 -1.89 34.94 -18.26
C LEU A 99 -3.40 35.17 -18.39
N SER A 100 -4.07 34.27 -19.11
CA SER A 100 -5.51 34.23 -19.24
C SER A 100 -6.21 33.73 -17.96
N GLU A 101 -7.51 33.86 -17.90
CA GLU A 101 -8.33 33.31 -16.80
C GLU A 101 -8.24 31.77 -16.67
N ASN A 102 -7.84 31.10 -17.74
CA ASN A 102 -7.65 29.64 -17.79
C ASN A 102 -6.31 29.19 -17.15
N ALA A 103 -5.42 30.15 -16.86
CA ALA A 103 -4.13 29.81 -16.25
C ALA A 103 -4.33 29.19 -14.85
N PRO A 104 -3.51 28.17 -14.51
CA PRO A 104 -3.66 27.47 -13.24
C PRO A 104 -3.45 28.39 -12.04
N LYS A 105 -4.38 28.32 -11.08
CA LYS A 105 -4.26 29.03 -9.80
C LYS A 105 -3.42 28.23 -8.82
N PRO A 106 -2.77 28.87 -7.83
CA PRO A 106 -1.96 28.16 -6.84
C PRO A 106 -2.65 26.99 -6.16
N MET A 107 -3.95 27.08 -5.88
CA MET A 107 -4.76 26.01 -5.28
C MET A 107 -4.91 24.76 -6.17
N GLN A 108 -4.66 24.87 -7.47
CA GLN A 108 -4.77 23.76 -8.43
C GLN A 108 -3.46 23.01 -8.63
N MET A 109 -2.34 23.55 -8.10
CA MET A 109 -1.01 22.99 -8.36
C MET A 109 -0.87 21.53 -7.90
N ASP A 110 -1.42 21.16 -6.75
CA ASP A 110 -1.36 19.77 -6.27
C ASP A 110 -2.17 18.81 -7.16
N LYS A 111 -3.28 19.29 -7.71
CA LYS A 111 -4.06 18.51 -8.69
C LYS A 111 -3.25 18.32 -9.98
N ILE A 112 -2.60 19.37 -10.46
CA ILE A 112 -1.75 19.33 -11.66
C ILE A 112 -0.56 18.37 -11.44
N LYS A 113 0.13 18.46 -10.30
CA LYS A 113 1.22 17.55 -9.96
C LYS A 113 0.77 16.09 -10.01
N ARG A 114 -0.35 15.76 -9.34
CA ARG A 114 -0.92 14.39 -9.38
C ARG A 114 -1.30 13.96 -10.79
N HIS A 115 -1.86 14.86 -11.58
CA HIS A 115 -2.26 14.57 -12.95
C HIS A 115 -1.05 14.27 -13.85
N LEU A 116 -0.02 15.10 -13.80
CA LEU A 116 1.24 14.88 -14.53
C LEU A 116 1.95 13.59 -14.08
N SER A 117 2.05 13.36 -12.76
CA SER A 117 2.57 12.09 -12.22
C SER A 117 1.81 10.88 -12.77
N SER A 118 0.50 10.99 -12.90
CA SER A 118 -0.34 9.93 -13.42
C SER A 118 -0.17 9.71 -14.92
N ILE A 119 -0.14 10.78 -15.72
CA ILE A 119 -0.05 10.69 -17.19
C ILE A 119 1.30 10.16 -17.64
N TYR A 120 2.38 10.61 -17.02
CA TYR A 120 3.76 10.28 -17.40
C TYR A 120 4.37 9.18 -16.52
N ARG A 121 3.53 8.37 -15.85
CA ARG A 121 3.97 7.37 -14.87
C ARG A 121 5.03 6.41 -15.37
N ASN A 122 4.95 5.98 -16.62
CA ASN A 122 5.92 5.05 -17.19
C ASN A 122 7.30 5.69 -17.33
N PHE A 123 7.36 6.91 -17.89
CA PHE A 123 8.59 7.66 -18.05
C PHE A 123 9.25 8.05 -16.74
N LEU A 124 8.42 8.39 -15.72
CA LEU A 124 8.91 8.68 -14.36
C LEU A 124 9.43 7.42 -13.67
N ARG A 125 8.78 6.28 -13.90
CA ARG A 125 9.15 4.99 -13.27
C ARG A 125 10.42 4.40 -13.91
N SER A 126 10.59 4.54 -15.24
CA SER A 126 11.80 4.11 -15.95
C SER A 126 13.00 5.02 -15.68
N GLY A 127 12.75 6.24 -15.20
CA GLY A 127 13.80 7.25 -15.04
C GLY A 127 14.25 7.91 -16.35
N GLU A 128 13.53 7.69 -17.46
CA GLU A 128 13.81 8.35 -18.74
C GLU A 128 13.54 9.86 -18.66
N VAL A 129 12.57 10.28 -17.83
CA VAL A 129 12.19 11.68 -17.67
C VAL A 129 12.04 12.00 -16.19
N GLU A 130 12.62 13.11 -15.77
CA GLU A 130 12.36 13.76 -14.49
C GLU A 130 11.52 15.00 -14.73
N ILE A 131 10.38 15.12 -14.03
CA ILE A 131 9.49 16.28 -14.14
C ILE A 131 9.49 17.01 -12.80
N PHE A 132 9.85 18.29 -12.85
CA PHE A 132 9.77 19.18 -11.69
C PHE A 132 8.62 20.17 -11.86
N VAL A 133 7.84 20.38 -10.82
CA VAL A 133 6.82 21.41 -10.75
C VAL A 133 7.07 22.26 -9.52
N ASN A 134 7.46 23.53 -9.72
CA ASN A 134 7.89 24.42 -8.64
C ASN A 134 8.92 23.74 -7.72
N GLU A 135 10.03 23.28 -8.30
CA GLU A 135 11.15 22.60 -7.62
C GLU A 135 10.81 21.24 -6.97
N THR A 136 9.56 20.79 -7.05
CA THR A 136 9.15 19.47 -6.56
C THR A 136 9.29 18.45 -7.67
N LEU A 137 10.15 17.44 -7.47
CA LEU A 137 10.24 16.26 -8.35
C LEU A 137 8.95 15.45 -8.24
N LEU A 138 8.38 15.11 -9.39
CA LEU A 138 7.20 14.25 -9.47
C LEU A 138 7.61 12.77 -9.44
N GLU A 139 6.83 11.98 -8.71
CA GLU A 139 7.00 10.54 -8.62
C GLU A 139 5.83 9.80 -9.27
N ALA A 140 6.10 8.65 -9.87
CA ALA A 140 5.07 7.78 -10.41
C ALA A 140 4.17 7.22 -9.30
N PRO A 141 2.85 7.11 -9.51
CA PRO A 141 1.98 6.42 -8.57
C PRO A 141 2.42 4.98 -8.36
N ASN A 142 2.49 4.55 -7.11
CA ASN A 142 2.80 3.18 -6.71
C ASN A 142 1.73 2.66 -5.77
N TYR A 143 1.26 1.44 -6.01
CA TYR A 143 0.19 0.81 -5.25
C TYR A 143 0.62 -0.56 -4.74
N ASN A 144 0.28 -0.87 -3.50
CA ASN A 144 0.57 -2.16 -2.91
C ASN A 144 -0.38 -3.23 -3.46
N ILE A 145 0.19 -4.31 -3.96
CA ILE A 145 -0.53 -5.44 -4.50
C ILE A 145 -0.81 -6.45 -3.38
N LEU A 146 -2.00 -7.02 -3.38
CA LEU A 146 -2.40 -8.05 -2.42
C LEU A 146 -1.46 -9.26 -2.51
N LYS A 147 -0.91 -9.63 -1.34
CA LYS A 147 -0.19 -10.89 -1.14
C LYS A 147 -0.92 -11.71 -0.09
N ALA A 148 -1.63 -12.74 -0.53
CA ALA A 148 -2.49 -13.55 0.33
C ALA A 148 -2.70 -14.95 -0.27
N PRO A 149 -3.07 -15.96 0.52
CA PRO A 149 -3.46 -17.25 -0.01
C PRO A 149 -4.77 -17.14 -0.81
N PHE A 150 -5.02 -18.14 -1.65
CA PHE A 150 -6.29 -18.23 -2.38
C PHE A 150 -7.46 -18.36 -1.41
N TYR A 151 -8.56 -17.67 -1.66
CA TYR A 151 -9.70 -17.64 -0.75
C TYR A 151 -10.33 -19.01 -0.48
N LYS A 152 -10.16 -20.00 -1.37
CA LYS A 152 -10.61 -21.38 -1.16
C LYS A 152 -9.66 -22.20 -0.29
N THR A 153 -8.39 -21.80 -0.21
CA THR A 153 -7.33 -22.48 0.55
C THR A 153 -6.63 -21.49 1.47
N PRO A 154 -7.27 -21.04 2.57
CA PRO A 154 -6.76 -19.95 3.42
C PRO A 154 -5.44 -20.28 4.13
N ASP A 155 -5.16 -21.56 4.32
CA ASP A 155 -3.92 -22.05 4.93
C ASP A 155 -2.84 -22.38 3.87
N GLY A 156 -3.09 -22.01 2.60
CA GLY A 156 -2.16 -22.20 1.49
C GLY A 156 -1.07 -21.12 1.44
N GLU A 157 -0.18 -21.24 0.48
CA GLU A 157 0.88 -20.28 0.26
C GLU A 157 0.34 -18.91 -0.16
N ASN A 158 1.06 -17.85 0.23
CA ASN A 158 0.74 -16.49 -0.17
C ASN A 158 1.09 -16.28 -1.66
N ILE A 159 0.10 -15.94 -2.45
CA ILE A 159 0.21 -15.60 -3.88
C ILE A 159 0.23 -14.07 -4.01
N LEU A 160 1.12 -13.54 -4.84
CA LEU A 160 1.05 -12.15 -5.29
C LEU A 160 -0.04 -12.05 -6.36
N TRP A 161 -1.15 -11.38 -6.04
CA TRP A 161 -2.32 -11.28 -6.91
C TRP A 161 -2.12 -10.21 -7.99
N LYS A 162 -1.20 -10.52 -8.91
CA LYS A 162 -0.88 -9.77 -10.11
C LYS A 162 -0.80 -10.74 -11.28
N LYS A 163 -1.51 -10.42 -12.36
CA LYS A 163 -1.45 -11.15 -13.62
C LYS A 163 -0.83 -10.24 -14.68
N GLU A 164 0.22 -10.71 -15.29
CA GLU A 164 0.76 -10.07 -16.50
C GLU A 164 -0.19 -10.37 -17.67
N ILE A 165 -0.45 -9.34 -18.47
CA ILE A 165 -1.32 -9.38 -19.65
C ILE A 165 -0.45 -9.21 -20.88
N ASP A 166 -0.58 -10.12 -21.84
CA ASP A 166 -0.09 -10.00 -23.21
C ASP A 166 -1.15 -10.63 -24.11
N PHE A 167 -2.17 -9.85 -24.41
CA PHE A 167 -3.38 -10.29 -25.10
C PHE A 167 -3.56 -9.58 -26.42
N GLU A 168 -3.90 -10.32 -27.48
CA GLU A 168 -4.10 -9.79 -28.83
C GLU A 168 -5.37 -10.38 -29.45
N ILE A 169 -6.16 -9.53 -30.08
CA ILE A 169 -7.36 -9.89 -30.82
C ILE A 169 -7.54 -8.94 -32.01
N ASP A 170 -7.77 -9.47 -33.20
CA ASP A 170 -8.06 -8.72 -34.44
C ASP A 170 -7.10 -7.56 -34.76
N GLY A 171 -5.82 -7.74 -34.38
CA GLY A 171 -4.77 -6.74 -34.59
C GLY A 171 -4.66 -5.69 -33.48
N TYR A 172 -5.53 -5.73 -32.48
CA TYR A 172 -5.44 -4.94 -31.26
C TYR A 172 -4.72 -5.70 -30.16
N LYS A 173 -3.80 -5.04 -29.49
CA LYS A 173 -2.97 -5.68 -28.45
C LYS A 173 -2.97 -4.89 -27.16
N ALA A 174 -3.00 -5.62 -26.05
CA ALA A 174 -2.82 -5.08 -24.70
C ALA A 174 -1.66 -5.77 -23.98
N LYS A 175 -0.70 -4.98 -23.49
CA LYS A 175 0.41 -5.45 -22.66
C LYS A 175 0.43 -4.72 -21.34
N GLY A 176 0.73 -5.43 -20.26
CA GLY A 176 0.83 -4.81 -18.95
C GLY A 176 0.42 -5.76 -17.83
N PHE A 177 -0.36 -5.27 -16.88
CA PHE A 177 -0.80 -6.11 -15.78
C PHE A 177 -2.18 -5.71 -15.24
N ILE A 178 -2.85 -6.68 -14.61
CA ILE A 178 -4.02 -6.48 -13.77
C ILE A 178 -3.74 -7.11 -12.41
N ALA A 179 -4.11 -6.40 -11.33
CA ALA A 179 -3.78 -6.81 -9.97
C ALA A 179 -4.89 -6.44 -8.97
N ILE A 180 -4.77 -6.98 -7.77
CA ILE A 180 -5.66 -6.67 -6.65
C ILE A 180 -4.94 -5.77 -5.66
N LEU A 181 -5.52 -4.65 -5.28
CA LEU A 181 -5.01 -3.77 -4.22
C LEU A 181 -4.99 -4.50 -2.86
N ASP A 182 -3.92 -4.36 -2.10
CA ASP A 182 -3.83 -4.88 -0.72
C ASP A 182 -4.92 -4.28 0.17
N LYS A 183 -5.15 -2.97 0.05
CA LYS A 183 -6.20 -2.24 0.76
C LYS A 183 -7.02 -1.41 -0.21
N ILE A 184 -8.28 -1.15 0.14
CA ILE A 184 -9.10 -0.20 -0.61
C ILE A 184 -8.47 1.19 -0.42
N GLN A 185 -8.07 1.77 -1.54
CA GLN A 185 -7.51 3.12 -1.61
C GLN A 185 -8.25 3.89 -2.69
N ASN A 186 -8.88 4.99 -2.28
CA ASN A 186 -9.60 5.85 -3.22
C ASN A 186 -8.65 6.37 -4.30
N GLY A 187 -9.07 6.22 -5.54
CA GLY A 187 -8.29 6.67 -6.68
C GLY A 187 -7.13 5.76 -7.11
N ALA A 188 -6.97 4.56 -6.52
CA ALA A 188 -5.99 3.55 -6.96
C ALA A 188 -6.61 2.45 -7.82
N ASN A 189 -7.91 2.19 -7.67
CA ASN A 189 -8.65 1.19 -8.44
C ASN A 189 -8.98 1.67 -9.86
N GLY A 190 -9.33 0.77 -10.74
CA GLY A 190 -9.61 1.05 -12.16
C GLY A 190 -8.44 0.72 -13.08
N LEU A 191 -8.68 0.71 -14.37
CA LEU A 191 -7.62 0.53 -15.37
C LEU A 191 -7.04 1.87 -15.80
N VAL A 192 -5.79 1.83 -16.14
CA VAL A 192 -5.07 2.87 -16.83
C VAL A 192 -4.67 2.33 -18.20
N LEU A 193 -5.13 2.98 -19.24
CA LEU A 193 -4.83 2.62 -20.61
C LEU A 193 -3.83 3.61 -21.19
N MET A 194 -2.77 3.08 -21.73
CA MET A 194 -1.63 3.85 -22.23
C MET A 194 -1.41 3.60 -23.72
N ARG A 195 -0.82 4.56 -24.36
CA ARG A 195 -0.28 4.44 -25.72
C ARG A 195 1.07 5.15 -25.79
N ARG A 196 2.07 4.45 -26.29
CA ARG A 196 3.46 4.93 -26.35
C ARG A 196 3.96 5.43 -24.98
N GLY A 197 3.66 4.68 -23.91
CA GLY A 197 4.04 5.00 -22.54
C GLY A 197 3.26 6.12 -21.84
N ARG A 198 2.41 6.85 -22.59
CA ARG A 198 1.57 7.92 -22.03
C ARG A 198 0.17 7.41 -21.72
N VAL A 199 -0.35 7.79 -20.57
CA VAL A 199 -1.73 7.50 -20.21
C VAL A 199 -2.69 8.31 -21.08
N ILE A 200 -3.64 7.61 -21.68
CA ILE A 200 -4.73 8.18 -22.49
C ILE A 200 -6.04 8.17 -21.71
N VAL A 201 -6.36 7.05 -21.07
CA VAL A 201 -7.60 6.87 -20.28
C VAL A 201 -7.25 6.37 -18.88
N GLY A 202 -7.95 6.83 -17.88
CA GLY A 202 -7.79 6.39 -16.49
C GLY A 202 -6.72 7.15 -15.73
N GLY A 203 -6.23 8.28 -16.23
CA GLY A 203 -5.22 9.12 -15.59
C GLY A 203 -5.80 10.14 -14.60
N GLY A 204 -5.02 10.49 -13.57
CA GLY A 204 -5.41 11.50 -12.59
C GLY A 204 -6.67 11.15 -11.80
N ASP A 205 -7.68 12.01 -11.86
CA ASP A 205 -8.97 11.83 -11.19
C ASP A 205 -9.97 11.00 -12.03
N GLU A 206 -9.69 10.83 -13.32
CA GLU A 206 -10.48 9.99 -14.20
C GLU A 206 -10.08 8.54 -14.05
N ARG A 207 -11.08 7.65 -14.02
CA ARG A 207 -10.87 6.20 -13.85
C ARG A 207 -11.63 5.47 -14.93
N TYR A 208 -11.01 4.44 -15.48
CA TYR A 208 -11.65 3.57 -16.46
C TYR A 208 -12.09 2.26 -15.79
N PHE A 209 -13.40 2.02 -15.83
CA PHE A 209 -14.04 0.86 -15.22
C PHE A 209 -14.90 0.13 -16.24
N PRO A 210 -14.31 -0.64 -17.17
CA PRO A 210 -15.11 -1.45 -18.07
C PRO A 210 -15.94 -2.45 -17.28
N SER A 211 -17.28 -2.39 -17.46
CA SER A 211 -18.23 -3.20 -16.66
C SER A 211 -17.98 -4.70 -16.78
N VAL A 212 -17.47 -5.14 -17.91
CA VAL A 212 -17.12 -6.56 -18.17
C VAL A 212 -16.06 -7.08 -17.20
N LEU A 213 -15.11 -6.24 -16.78
CA LEU A 213 -14.05 -6.58 -15.83
C LEU A 213 -14.43 -6.25 -14.39
N PHE A 214 -14.99 -5.07 -14.16
CA PHE A 214 -15.23 -4.54 -12.81
C PHE A 214 -16.58 -4.89 -12.21
N GLY A 215 -17.54 -5.30 -13.05
CA GLY A 215 -18.89 -5.60 -12.60
C GLY A 215 -19.65 -4.34 -12.13
N GLN A 216 -20.48 -4.53 -11.12
CA GLN A 216 -21.28 -3.43 -10.58
C GLN A 216 -20.46 -2.45 -9.74
N SER A 217 -20.76 -1.17 -9.86
CA SER A 217 -20.18 -0.11 -9.03
C SER A 217 -20.39 -0.42 -7.54
N GLY A 218 -19.34 -0.21 -6.74
CA GLY A 218 -19.35 -0.47 -5.31
C GLY A 218 -19.09 -1.92 -4.89
N SER A 219 -19.00 -2.87 -5.81
CA SER A 219 -18.58 -4.24 -5.53
C SER A 219 -17.13 -4.31 -5.02
N PHE A 220 -16.72 -5.43 -4.44
CA PHE A 220 -15.33 -5.61 -4.02
C PHE A 220 -14.38 -5.60 -5.21
N ARG A 221 -14.76 -6.18 -6.32
CA ARG A 221 -14.02 -6.15 -7.57
C ARG A 221 -13.80 -4.71 -8.01
N TYR A 222 -14.87 -3.91 -8.09
CA TYR A 222 -14.81 -2.50 -8.45
C TYR A 222 -13.85 -1.70 -7.57
N ARG A 223 -13.78 -2.00 -6.26
CA ARG A 223 -12.99 -1.22 -5.29
C ARG A 223 -11.51 -1.63 -5.21
N ARG A 224 -11.17 -2.82 -5.67
CA ARG A 224 -9.83 -3.39 -5.44
C ARG A 224 -9.10 -3.80 -6.70
N LEU A 225 -9.81 -4.03 -7.80
CA LEU A 225 -9.17 -4.35 -9.07
C LEU A 225 -8.51 -3.09 -9.65
N PHE A 226 -7.26 -3.22 -10.11
CA PHE A 226 -6.56 -2.16 -10.82
C PHE A 226 -5.61 -2.77 -11.84
N GLY A 227 -5.17 -1.96 -12.79
CA GLY A 227 -4.22 -2.42 -13.80
C GLY A 227 -3.71 -1.28 -14.65
N GLU A 228 -2.61 -1.55 -15.33
CA GLU A 228 -1.98 -0.65 -16.29
C GLU A 228 -1.76 -1.44 -17.58
N LEU A 229 -2.32 -0.98 -18.67
CA LEU A 229 -2.26 -1.63 -19.97
C LEU A 229 -1.76 -0.67 -21.03
N GLU A 230 -0.70 -1.03 -21.72
CA GLU A 230 -0.25 -0.39 -22.96
C GLU A 230 -1.03 -0.99 -24.12
N LEU A 231 -1.63 -0.15 -24.96
CA LEU A 231 -2.45 -0.56 -26.09
C LEU A 231 -1.75 -0.26 -27.41
N GLU A 232 -1.77 -1.24 -28.32
CA GLU A 232 -1.29 -1.14 -29.69
C GLU A 232 -2.46 -1.39 -30.67
N GLY A 233 -2.43 -0.75 -31.84
CA GLY A 233 -3.47 -0.87 -32.86
C GLY A 233 -4.59 0.20 -32.74
N PHE A 234 -4.72 0.84 -31.62
CA PHE A 234 -5.76 1.86 -31.35
C PHE A 234 -5.29 3.27 -31.74
N GLU A 235 -6.21 4.06 -32.30
CA GLU A 235 -6.01 5.48 -32.53
C GLU A 235 -6.53 6.31 -31.35
N VAL A 236 -5.79 7.37 -31.02
CA VAL A 236 -6.25 8.30 -29.97
C VAL A 236 -7.11 9.40 -30.55
N SER A 237 -8.05 9.90 -29.73
CA SER A 237 -8.80 11.12 -30.04
C SER A 237 -7.86 12.33 -30.10
N PHE A 238 -8.26 13.38 -30.81
CA PHE A 238 -7.48 14.61 -30.95
C PHE A 238 -7.05 15.22 -29.60
N ASN A 239 -7.91 15.18 -28.62
CA ASN A 239 -7.64 15.67 -27.26
C ASN A 239 -6.83 14.68 -26.40
N LYS A 240 -6.51 13.50 -26.94
CA LYS A 240 -5.81 12.41 -26.22
C LYS A 240 -6.48 12.00 -24.91
N ASN A 241 -7.81 12.05 -24.85
CA ASN A 241 -8.63 11.69 -23.68
C ASN A 241 -9.49 10.43 -23.93
N GLY A 242 -9.22 9.69 -25.01
CA GLY A 242 -9.94 8.47 -25.38
C GLY A 242 -9.36 7.82 -26.62
N PHE A 243 -9.81 6.61 -26.89
CA PHE A 243 -9.56 5.87 -28.12
C PHE A 243 -10.75 5.99 -29.04
N ARG A 244 -10.55 5.89 -30.35
CA ARG A 244 -11.60 6.03 -31.36
C ARG A 244 -12.43 4.74 -31.50
N GLU A 245 -11.78 3.61 -31.35
CA GLU A 245 -12.32 2.27 -31.55
C GLU A 245 -12.91 1.73 -30.24
N GLU A 246 -14.03 2.31 -29.77
CA GLU A 246 -14.63 1.95 -28.47
C GLU A 246 -15.20 0.52 -28.46
N GLU A 247 -15.73 0.02 -29.58
CA GLU A 247 -16.27 -1.33 -29.71
C GLU A 247 -15.16 -2.37 -29.64
N ASP A 248 -14.05 -2.12 -30.36
CA ASP A 248 -12.88 -3.01 -30.34
C ASP A 248 -12.19 -3.02 -28.99
N LEU A 249 -12.15 -1.86 -28.32
CA LEU A 249 -11.65 -1.76 -26.94
C LEU A 249 -12.53 -2.59 -25.98
N TYR A 250 -13.84 -2.59 -26.18
CA TYR A 250 -14.74 -3.41 -25.38
C TYR A 250 -14.51 -4.89 -25.61
N MET A 251 -14.36 -5.36 -26.86
CA MET A 251 -14.03 -6.74 -27.19
C MET A 251 -12.69 -7.17 -26.60
N LEU A 252 -11.67 -6.31 -26.66
CA LEU A 252 -10.37 -6.55 -26.02
C LEU A 252 -10.54 -6.77 -24.51
N MET A 253 -11.35 -5.95 -23.83
CA MET A 253 -11.63 -6.08 -22.40
C MET A 253 -12.40 -7.37 -22.07
N GLU A 254 -13.28 -7.85 -22.96
CA GLU A 254 -13.96 -9.13 -22.82
C GLU A 254 -12.98 -10.31 -22.91
N GLY A 255 -12.09 -10.29 -23.89
CA GLY A 255 -11.05 -11.30 -24.03
C GLY A 255 -10.13 -11.37 -22.80
N ILE A 256 -9.65 -10.24 -22.31
CA ILE A 256 -8.86 -10.16 -21.08
C ILE A 256 -9.65 -10.70 -19.87
N ARG A 257 -10.94 -10.39 -19.74
CA ARG A 257 -11.80 -10.96 -18.69
C ARG A 257 -11.81 -12.49 -18.73
N ASP A 258 -11.96 -13.05 -19.92
CA ASP A 258 -12.07 -14.51 -20.09
C ASP A 258 -10.74 -15.19 -19.77
N GLU A 259 -9.61 -14.58 -20.13
CA GLU A 259 -8.29 -15.04 -19.71
C GLU A 259 -8.14 -15.02 -18.17
N LEU A 260 -8.52 -13.91 -17.51
CA LEU A 260 -8.46 -13.79 -16.05
C LEU A 260 -9.40 -14.75 -15.31
N LYS A 261 -10.47 -15.22 -15.97
CA LYS A 261 -11.36 -16.24 -15.41
C LYS A 261 -10.82 -17.64 -15.57
N ALA A 262 -10.15 -17.93 -16.69
CA ALA A 262 -9.61 -19.23 -17.02
C ALA A 262 -8.41 -19.63 -16.14
N ASP A 263 -7.73 -18.67 -15.54
CA ASP A 263 -6.61 -18.93 -14.63
C ASP A 263 -7.01 -19.71 -13.38
N GLU A 264 -6.18 -20.65 -12.96
CA GLU A 264 -6.30 -21.33 -11.67
C GLU A 264 -5.04 -21.10 -10.83
N PRO A 265 -5.16 -20.37 -9.72
CA PRO A 265 -6.36 -19.75 -9.13
C PRO A 265 -6.77 -18.42 -9.81
N SER A 266 -8.06 -18.25 -10.06
CA SER A 266 -8.60 -17.07 -10.74
C SER A 266 -8.47 -15.79 -9.94
N LEU A 267 -7.85 -14.76 -10.53
CA LEU A 267 -7.70 -13.42 -9.96
C LEU A 267 -9.07 -12.77 -9.71
N LEU A 268 -10.02 -12.89 -10.65
CA LEU A 268 -11.35 -12.33 -10.48
C LEU A 268 -12.12 -12.98 -9.34
N SER A 269 -12.04 -14.31 -9.21
CA SER A 269 -12.66 -15.05 -8.11
C SER A 269 -12.06 -14.65 -6.75
N GLN A 270 -10.75 -14.43 -6.68
CA GLN A 270 -10.08 -13.92 -5.48
C GLN A 270 -10.60 -12.54 -5.12
N THR A 271 -10.70 -11.64 -6.09
CA THR A 271 -11.16 -10.27 -5.86
C THR A 271 -12.58 -10.24 -5.30
N ASP A 272 -13.47 -11.08 -5.83
CA ASP A 272 -14.87 -11.13 -5.40
C ASP A 272 -15.05 -11.73 -3.99
N ASN A 273 -14.32 -12.78 -3.66
CA ASN A 273 -14.62 -13.63 -2.52
C ASN A 273 -13.69 -13.49 -1.32
N TYR A 274 -12.53 -12.85 -1.46
CA TYR A 274 -11.51 -12.76 -0.42
C TYR A 274 -12.02 -12.19 0.91
N ARG A 275 -12.98 -11.24 0.90
CA ARG A 275 -13.58 -10.67 2.12
C ARG A 275 -14.74 -11.49 2.67
N GLN A 276 -15.57 -12.07 1.82
CA GLN A 276 -16.68 -12.91 2.26
C GLN A 276 -16.16 -14.07 3.09
N ARG A 277 -15.01 -14.62 2.71
CA ARG A 277 -14.43 -15.73 3.42
C ARG A 277 -13.82 -15.35 4.77
N GLY A 278 -13.21 -14.19 4.90
CA GLY A 278 -12.76 -13.69 6.20
C GLY A 278 -13.92 -13.62 7.20
N LYS A 279 -15.07 -13.09 6.79
CA LYS A 279 -16.28 -13.01 7.64
C LYS A 279 -16.86 -14.40 7.94
N GLU A 280 -17.02 -15.23 6.93
CA GLU A 280 -17.50 -16.60 7.11
C GLU A 280 -16.56 -17.47 7.97
N HIS A 281 -15.26 -17.28 7.84
CA HIS A 281 -14.27 -17.95 8.68
C HIS A 281 -14.45 -17.55 10.15
N TYR A 282 -14.54 -16.25 10.44
CA TYR A 282 -14.81 -15.76 11.80
C TYR A 282 -16.18 -16.18 12.31
N GLU A 283 -17.21 -16.22 11.47
CA GLU A 283 -18.53 -16.73 11.84
C GLU A 283 -18.49 -18.23 12.18
N LYS A 284 -17.75 -19.05 11.41
CA LYS A 284 -17.54 -20.46 11.72
C LYS A 284 -16.78 -20.66 13.01
N ILE A 285 -15.68 -19.91 13.22
CA ILE A 285 -14.93 -19.93 14.47
C ILE A 285 -15.84 -19.51 15.63
N SER A 286 -16.57 -18.41 15.47
CA SER A 286 -17.52 -17.94 16.50
C SER A 286 -18.58 -18.98 16.84
N LYS A 287 -19.18 -19.64 15.85
CA LYS A 287 -20.14 -20.73 16.05
C LYS A 287 -19.51 -21.92 16.76
N THR A 288 -18.28 -22.28 16.40
CA THR A 288 -17.53 -23.37 17.04
C THR A 288 -17.24 -23.03 18.51
N ILE A 289 -16.71 -21.83 18.77
CA ILE A 289 -16.42 -21.34 20.12
C ILE A 289 -17.71 -21.33 20.94
N LYS A 290 -18.80 -20.77 20.38
CA LYS A 290 -20.11 -20.74 21.07
C LYS A 290 -20.58 -22.16 21.43
N LYS A 291 -20.53 -23.10 20.49
CA LYS A 291 -20.93 -24.51 20.70
C LYS A 291 -20.06 -25.19 21.77
N ASP A 292 -18.75 -24.92 21.79
CA ASP A 292 -17.86 -25.49 22.79
C ASP A 292 -18.05 -24.86 24.17
N LEU A 293 -18.30 -23.55 24.23
CA LEU A 293 -18.66 -22.87 25.47
C LEU A 293 -20.02 -23.38 26.02
N GLU A 294 -21.04 -23.50 25.18
CA GLU A 294 -22.36 -24.02 25.59
C GLU A 294 -22.31 -25.47 26.08
N LYS A 295 -21.47 -26.32 25.48
CA LYS A 295 -21.25 -27.70 25.94
C LYS A 295 -20.59 -27.76 27.32
N LYS A 296 -19.69 -26.82 27.62
CA LYS A 296 -18.94 -26.74 28.86
C LYS A 296 -19.64 -25.90 29.95
N SER A 297 -20.59 -25.04 29.55
CA SER A 297 -21.26 -24.09 30.45
C SER A 297 -22.62 -24.63 30.97
N LYS A 298 -22.57 -25.45 32.00
CA LYS A 298 -23.76 -25.62 32.85
C LYS A 298 -23.73 -24.50 33.93
N PRO A 299 -24.80 -23.70 34.11
CA PRO A 299 -24.81 -22.57 35.07
C PRO A 299 -24.35 -22.96 36.48
N LYS A 300 -24.70 -24.14 36.95
CA LYS A 300 -24.23 -24.69 38.21
C LYS A 300 -22.72 -25.01 38.23
N GLN A 301 -22.10 -25.24 37.08
CA GLN A 301 -20.70 -25.57 36.96
C GLN A 301 -19.84 -24.31 37.15
N LEU A 302 -20.21 -23.19 36.53
CA LEU A 302 -19.48 -21.93 36.68
C LEU A 302 -19.50 -21.45 38.12
N SER A 303 -20.67 -21.52 38.82
CA SER A 303 -20.75 -21.16 40.24
C SER A 303 -19.86 -22.04 41.11
N ARG A 304 -19.76 -23.35 40.83
CA ARG A 304 -18.85 -24.25 41.56
C ARG A 304 -17.38 -23.92 41.29
N GLN A 305 -17.05 -23.56 40.05
CA GLN A 305 -15.69 -23.15 39.69
C GLN A 305 -15.29 -21.87 40.42
N VAL A 306 -16.18 -20.86 40.45
CA VAL A 306 -15.94 -19.62 41.20
C VAL A 306 -15.74 -19.90 42.69
N SER A 307 -16.60 -20.71 43.32
CA SER A 307 -16.44 -21.08 44.73
C SER A 307 -15.14 -21.86 45.00
N ALA A 308 -14.69 -22.70 44.08
CA ALA A 308 -13.43 -23.39 44.22
C ALA A 308 -12.22 -22.42 44.10
N VAL A 309 -12.31 -21.44 43.20
CA VAL A 309 -11.30 -20.38 43.10
C VAL A 309 -11.24 -19.57 44.40
N GLU A 310 -12.37 -19.13 44.93
CA GLU A 310 -12.44 -18.39 46.20
C GLU A 310 -11.84 -19.20 47.36
N SER A 311 -12.16 -20.47 47.45
CA SER A 311 -11.62 -21.36 48.49
C SER A 311 -10.09 -21.50 48.40
N ASN A 312 -9.58 -21.66 47.17
CA ASN A 312 -8.13 -21.82 46.93
C ASN A 312 -7.37 -20.52 47.20
N VAL A 313 -7.92 -19.38 46.76
CA VAL A 313 -7.29 -18.05 46.95
C VAL A 313 -7.21 -17.68 48.42
N ASN A 314 -8.17 -18.09 49.25
CA ASN A 314 -8.14 -17.87 50.67
C ASN A 314 -7.08 -18.76 51.41
N ASN A 315 -6.54 -19.78 50.76
CA ASN A 315 -5.50 -20.61 51.31
C ASN A 315 -4.09 -20.08 50.92
N THR A 316 -3.61 -19.11 51.68
CA THR A 316 -2.34 -18.44 51.39
C THR A 316 -1.14 -19.42 51.35
N GLN A 317 -1.14 -20.43 52.22
CA GLN A 317 -0.04 -21.43 52.23
C GLN A 317 -0.01 -22.29 50.96
N TYR A 318 -1.18 -22.65 50.45
CA TYR A 318 -1.29 -23.39 49.20
C TYR A 318 -0.76 -22.59 48.03
N ILE A 319 -1.12 -21.30 47.93
CA ILE A 319 -0.67 -20.41 46.86
C ILE A 319 0.85 -20.25 46.92
N GLN A 320 1.41 -19.89 48.09
CA GLN A 320 2.86 -19.71 48.26
C GLN A 320 3.63 -20.96 47.88
N LYS A 321 3.16 -22.13 48.30
CA LYS A 321 3.82 -23.40 47.98
C LYS A 321 3.83 -23.69 46.45
N ASN A 322 2.75 -23.39 45.75
CA ASN A 322 2.68 -23.58 44.30
C ASN A 322 3.53 -22.56 43.53
N GLU A 323 3.58 -21.31 43.97
CA GLU A 323 4.47 -20.32 43.38
C GLU A 323 5.95 -20.66 43.61
N GLU A 324 6.33 -21.05 44.83
CA GLU A 324 7.69 -21.48 45.15
C GLU A 324 8.19 -22.65 44.30
N LYS A 325 7.33 -23.63 43.99
CA LYS A 325 7.67 -24.75 43.12
C LYS A 325 8.06 -24.28 41.73
N ILE A 326 7.28 -23.37 41.13
CA ILE A 326 7.58 -22.83 39.80
C ILE A 326 8.83 -21.94 39.85
N ILE A 327 8.96 -21.11 40.85
CA ILE A 327 10.11 -20.23 41.01
C ILE A 327 11.42 -21.05 41.12
N LYS A 328 11.39 -22.17 41.82
CA LYS A 328 12.54 -23.08 42.01
C LYS A 328 12.75 -24.03 40.83
N ALA A 329 11.78 -24.18 39.91
CA ALA A 329 11.90 -25.08 38.77
C ALA A 329 13.02 -24.64 37.83
N GLU A 330 13.79 -25.61 37.34
CA GLU A 330 14.84 -25.39 36.37
C GLU A 330 14.25 -25.02 35.00
N ALA A 331 14.82 -23.99 34.34
CA ALA A 331 14.36 -23.55 33.02
C ALA A 331 14.86 -24.53 31.95
N LEU A 332 13.92 -24.98 31.09
CA LEU A 332 14.26 -25.75 29.89
C LEU A 332 14.89 -24.83 28.83
N ASP A 333 14.34 -23.62 28.69
CA ASP A 333 14.80 -22.62 27.76
C ASP A 333 14.41 -21.22 28.24
N SER A 334 15.08 -20.19 27.73
CA SER A 334 14.79 -18.82 28.12
C SER A 334 15.10 -17.81 27.03
N CYS A 335 14.36 -16.69 27.00
CA CYS A 335 14.69 -15.51 26.20
C CYS A 335 14.62 -14.26 27.07
N SER A 336 15.41 -13.24 26.72
CA SER A 336 15.45 -11.98 27.46
C SER A 336 15.30 -10.79 26.51
N GLU A 337 14.55 -9.79 26.97
CA GLU A 337 14.36 -8.52 26.27
C GLU A 337 14.56 -7.36 27.25
N THR A 338 15.15 -6.27 26.79
CA THR A 338 15.32 -5.05 27.56
C THR A 338 14.26 -4.02 27.20
N PHE A 339 13.74 -3.30 28.18
CA PHE A 339 12.82 -2.20 27.97
C PHE A 339 13.00 -1.10 29.00
N GLN A 340 12.55 0.10 28.68
CA GLN A 340 12.57 1.24 29.58
C GLN A 340 11.15 1.61 30.01
N TYR A 341 10.95 1.81 31.31
CA TYR A 341 9.67 2.26 31.87
C TYR A 341 9.91 3.23 33.04
N ASN A 342 9.22 4.36 33.05
CA ASN A 342 9.36 5.42 34.04
C ASN A 342 10.83 5.83 34.33
N GLY A 343 11.65 5.90 33.27
CA GLY A 343 13.06 6.29 33.35
C GLY A 343 13.99 5.23 33.93
N LYS A 344 13.50 4.02 34.22
CA LYS A 344 14.27 2.87 34.68
C LYS A 344 14.40 1.82 33.58
N ASN A 345 15.55 1.17 33.52
CA ASN A 345 15.77 0.06 32.61
C ASN A 345 15.37 -1.25 33.29
N TYR A 346 14.75 -2.13 32.52
CA TYR A 346 14.33 -3.46 32.96
C TYR A 346 14.79 -4.51 31.96
N ILE A 347 15.05 -5.72 32.47
CA ILE A 347 15.30 -6.92 31.68
C ILE A 347 14.17 -7.89 31.97
N LEU A 348 13.29 -8.14 30.98
CA LEU A 348 12.26 -9.16 31.06
C LEU A 348 12.84 -10.48 30.53
N LYS A 349 12.97 -11.46 31.40
CA LYS A 349 13.35 -12.83 31.05
C LYS A 349 12.12 -13.72 31.10
N ILE A 350 11.86 -14.43 30.02
CA ILE A 350 10.81 -15.45 29.93
C ILE A 350 11.50 -16.81 30.01
N GLU A 351 11.12 -17.61 30.97
CA GLU A 351 11.64 -18.96 31.20
C GLU A 351 10.52 -19.99 31.03
N LEU A 352 10.77 -21.02 30.25
CA LEU A 352 9.89 -22.17 30.09
C LEU A 352 10.32 -23.27 31.03
N VAL A 353 9.39 -23.73 31.88
CA VAL A 353 9.67 -24.76 32.89
C VAL A 353 8.69 -25.93 32.77
N THR A 354 9.02 -27.08 33.34
CA THR A 354 8.12 -28.24 33.43
C THR A 354 8.04 -28.69 34.90
N GLU A 355 7.04 -28.15 35.61
CA GLU A 355 6.81 -28.52 37.01
C GLU A 355 5.43 -29.22 37.14
N THR A 356 5.44 -30.53 37.32
CA THR A 356 4.24 -31.35 37.32
C THR A 356 3.45 -31.28 38.64
N GLU A 357 4.12 -30.89 39.73
CA GLU A 357 3.52 -30.81 41.06
C GLU A 357 2.97 -29.41 41.40
N ALA A 358 3.11 -28.44 40.49
CA ALA A 358 2.61 -27.10 40.69
C ALA A 358 1.33 -26.86 39.91
N ASP A 359 0.33 -26.33 40.57
CA ASP A 359 -0.99 -25.98 39.97
C ASP A 359 -1.04 -24.57 39.37
N SER A 360 0.07 -23.83 39.42
CA SER A 360 0.13 -22.50 38.78
C SER A 360 0.66 -22.63 37.36
N LEU A 361 0.01 -21.89 36.44
CA LEU A 361 0.36 -21.87 35.02
C LEU A 361 1.61 -21.01 34.74
N TYR A 362 1.71 -19.87 35.44
CA TYR A 362 2.91 -19.03 35.35
C TYR A 362 3.16 -18.27 36.66
N SER A 363 4.40 -17.85 36.87
CA SER A 363 4.81 -17.03 38.00
C SER A 363 5.68 -15.85 37.52
N VAL A 364 5.64 -14.76 38.28
CA VAL A 364 6.47 -13.57 38.02
C VAL A 364 7.32 -13.27 39.22
N VAL A 365 8.64 -13.18 39.04
CA VAL A 365 9.60 -12.81 40.09
C VAL A 365 10.22 -11.48 39.71
N MET A 366 10.11 -10.52 40.62
CA MET A 366 10.75 -9.21 40.47
C MET A 366 12.01 -9.21 41.35
N ASN A 367 13.13 -8.77 40.76
CA ASN A 367 14.46 -8.73 41.44
C ASN A 367 14.84 -10.06 42.06
N PRO A 368 15.02 -11.14 41.26
CA PRO A 368 15.35 -12.48 41.80
C PRO A 368 16.65 -12.57 42.55
N ASP A 369 17.60 -11.64 42.34
CA ASP A 369 18.91 -11.58 42.97
C ASP A 369 19.08 -10.27 43.76
N GLU A 370 18.66 -10.25 45.03
CA GLU A 370 18.91 -9.09 45.92
C GLU A 370 20.42 -8.87 46.22
N GLU A 371 21.29 -9.84 45.93
CA GLU A 371 22.74 -9.79 46.23
C GLU A 371 23.60 -9.16 45.10
N ASN A 372 23.10 -8.96 43.88
CA ASN A 372 23.87 -8.40 42.75
C ASN A 372 23.38 -7.02 42.33
N THR A 373 23.80 -5.99 43.03
CA THR A 373 23.44 -4.57 42.82
C THR A 373 24.24 -3.86 41.74
N GLU A 374 25.02 -4.53 40.90
CA GLU A 374 25.80 -3.88 39.83
C GLU A 374 25.12 -3.82 38.44
N SER A 375 23.90 -4.34 38.31
CA SER A 375 23.18 -4.27 37.04
C SER A 375 22.45 -2.94 36.88
N GLU A 376 22.73 -2.19 35.79
CA GLU A 376 22.00 -0.97 35.39
C GLU A 376 20.51 -1.19 35.12
N ALA A 377 20.03 -2.45 35.05
CA ALA A 377 18.65 -2.80 34.71
C ALA A 377 18.07 -3.82 35.72
N ALA A 378 16.84 -3.54 36.18
CA ALA A 378 16.15 -4.42 37.12
C ALA A 378 15.65 -5.71 36.44
N PRO A 379 16.05 -6.90 36.88
CA PRO A 379 15.64 -8.15 36.29
C PRO A 379 14.20 -8.53 36.72
N ILE A 380 13.41 -9.01 35.76
CA ILE A 380 12.06 -9.55 35.95
C ILE A 380 12.02 -10.90 35.27
N VAL A 381 11.62 -11.95 35.98
CA VAL A 381 11.53 -13.29 35.41
C VAL A 381 10.09 -13.75 35.39
N CYS A 382 9.55 -14.05 34.20
CA CYS A 382 8.28 -14.71 33.97
C CYS A 382 8.55 -16.19 33.68
N LYS A 383 8.16 -17.09 34.58
CA LYS A 383 8.26 -18.54 34.39
C LYS A 383 6.90 -19.10 33.96
N ILE A 384 6.89 -19.83 32.84
CA ILE A 384 5.69 -20.44 32.27
C ILE A 384 5.81 -21.96 32.38
N ASN A 385 4.85 -22.60 33.07
CA ASN A 385 4.83 -24.02 33.29
C ASN A 385 4.17 -24.81 32.16
N LEU A 386 4.94 -25.40 31.28
CA LEU A 386 4.45 -26.18 30.16
C LEU A 386 3.78 -27.50 30.55
N ALA A 387 4.06 -28.02 31.78
CA ALA A 387 3.41 -29.21 32.31
C ALA A 387 2.01 -28.95 32.88
N HIS A 388 1.57 -27.69 32.96
CA HIS A 388 0.25 -27.36 33.51
C HIS A 388 -0.89 -28.02 32.70
N PRO A 389 -1.96 -28.52 33.35
CA PRO A 389 -3.09 -29.16 32.70
C PRO A 389 -3.75 -28.36 31.58
N PHE A 390 -3.62 -27.04 31.59
CA PHE A 390 -4.08 -26.17 30.48
C PHE A 390 -3.55 -26.66 29.13
N PHE A 391 -2.24 -26.89 29.01
CA PHE A 391 -1.62 -27.31 27.74
C PHE A 391 -2.04 -28.72 27.31
N THR A 392 -2.36 -29.60 28.25
CA THR A 392 -2.80 -30.95 27.95
C THR A 392 -4.29 -31.06 27.57
N ARG A 393 -5.09 -30.04 27.86
CA ARG A 393 -6.53 -30.00 27.52
C ARG A 393 -6.84 -29.68 26.06
N PHE A 394 -5.91 -29.06 25.35
CA PHE A 394 -6.11 -28.62 23.97
C PHE A 394 -5.23 -29.43 23.03
N ASP A 395 -5.83 -30.09 22.04
CA ASP A 395 -5.12 -30.97 21.10
C ASP A 395 -4.06 -30.26 20.26
N GLN A 396 -4.25 -28.98 19.98
CA GLN A 396 -3.28 -28.16 19.28
C GLN A 396 -1.93 -28.04 20.02
N PHE A 397 -1.94 -28.01 21.35
CA PHE A 397 -0.70 -27.97 22.13
C PHE A 397 -0.05 -29.36 22.23
N LYS A 398 -0.84 -30.44 22.26
CA LYS A 398 -0.32 -31.82 22.28
C LYS A 398 0.50 -32.18 21.04
N LYS A 399 0.24 -31.54 19.89
CA LYS A 399 0.90 -31.82 18.61
C LYS A 399 2.15 -31.00 18.35
N GLY A 400 2.67 -30.27 19.35
CA GLY A 400 3.85 -29.44 19.21
C GLY A 400 3.66 -28.24 18.28
N GLN A 401 2.46 -27.72 18.19
CA GLN A 401 2.16 -26.51 17.44
C GLN A 401 2.74 -25.26 18.11
N ASP A 402 2.71 -24.13 17.42
CA ASP A 402 3.28 -22.87 17.86
C ASP A 402 2.68 -22.35 19.18
N TYR A 403 3.50 -22.29 20.24
CA TYR A 403 3.15 -21.74 21.55
C TYR A 403 3.34 -20.23 21.63
N THR A 404 3.96 -19.59 20.63
CA THR A 404 4.28 -18.16 20.62
C THR A 404 3.09 -17.24 20.96
N PRO A 405 1.86 -17.47 20.47
CA PRO A 405 0.72 -16.63 20.83
C PRO A 405 0.41 -16.65 22.33
N ILE A 406 0.51 -17.83 22.99
CA ILE A 406 0.27 -17.97 24.42
C ILE A 406 1.38 -17.32 25.23
N VAL A 407 2.64 -17.53 24.86
CA VAL A 407 3.80 -16.86 25.49
C VAL A 407 3.67 -15.34 25.38
N THR A 408 3.20 -14.83 24.23
CA THR A 408 2.95 -13.40 24.04
C THR A 408 1.87 -12.86 24.99
N ILE A 409 0.83 -13.63 25.26
CA ILE A 409 -0.20 -13.26 26.25
C ILE A 409 0.40 -13.17 27.66
N PHE A 410 1.21 -14.15 28.08
CA PHE A 410 1.86 -14.11 29.39
C PHE A 410 2.86 -12.96 29.51
N LYS A 411 3.60 -12.66 28.43
CA LYS A 411 4.46 -11.47 28.38
C LYS A 411 3.64 -10.19 28.62
N ALA A 412 2.51 -10.03 27.93
CA ALA A 412 1.65 -8.86 28.10
C ALA A 412 1.03 -8.77 29.52
N LEU A 413 0.62 -9.91 30.11
CA LEU A 413 0.10 -9.96 31.47
C LEU A 413 1.20 -9.59 32.48
N THR A 414 2.44 -10.05 32.29
CA THR A 414 3.58 -9.70 33.14
C THR A 414 3.88 -8.19 33.08
N LEU A 415 3.90 -7.61 31.88
CA LEU A 415 4.08 -6.17 31.73
C LEU A 415 2.93 -5.38 32.40
N ALA A 416 1.69 -5.85 32.28
CA ALA A 416 0.55 -5.24 32.97
C ALA A 416 0.67 -5.29 34.49
N GLU A 417 1.16 -6.43 35.05
CA GLU A 417 1.41 -6.57 36.50
C GLU A 417 2.48 -5.57 36.99
N ILE A 418 3.53 -5.33 36.19
CA ILE A 418 4.58 -4.37 36.51
C ILE A 418 4.08 -2.93 36.47
N MET A 419 3.23 -2.60 35.50
CA MET A 419 2.76 -1.23 35.27
C MET A 419 1.54 -0.86 36.13
N ALA A 420 0.79 -1.82 36.62
CA ALA A 420 -0.46 -1.63 37.36
C ALA A 420 -0.33 -0.81 38.67
N PRO A 421 0.77 -0.95 39.49
CA PRO A 421 0.96 -0.13 40.67
C PRO A 421 0.99 1.37 40.39
N ASP A 422 1.61 1.79 39.29
CA ASP A 422 1.67 3.21 38.89
C ASP A 422 0.31 3.79 38.46
N ARG A 423 -0.64 2.89 38.22
CA ARG A 423 -2.04 3.21 37.90
C ARG A 423 -2.99 3.07 39.11
N GLY A 424 -2.44 2.90 40.33
CA GLY A 424 -3.19 2.83 41.57
C GLY A 424 -3.62 1.44 42.02
N THR A 425 -3.15 0.38 41.34
CA THR A 425 -3.44 -1.00 41.74
C THR A 425 -2.45 -1.46 42.82
N LYS A 426 -2.86 -1.53 44.10
CA LYS A 426 -1.95 -1.86 45.20
C LYS A 426 -1.43 -3.33 45.20
N TYR A 427 -2.19 -4.26 44.66
CA TYR A 427 -1.93 -5.70 44.72
C TYR A 427 -2.08 -6.29 43.31
N ALA A 428 -1.22 -5.89 42.39
CA ALA A 428 -1.27 -6.33 40.99
C ALA A 428 -1.08 -7.86 40.85
N SER A 429 -0.25 -8.48 41.70
CA SER A 429 -0.05 -9.93 41.75
C SER A 429 -1.32 -10.74 42.04
N ASN A 430 -2.33 -10.15 42.72
CA ASN A 430 -3.59 -10.83 42.99
C ASN A 430 -4.31 -11.22 41.69
N VAL A 431 -4.18 -10.42 40.63
CA VAL A 431 -4.77 -10.72 39.30
C VAL A 431 -4.15 -12.01 38.74
N ARG A 432 -2.83 -12.18 38.85
CA ARG A 432 -2.13 -13.40 38.43
C ARG A 432 -2.53 -14.63 39.24
N ILE A 433 -2.63 -14.47 40.57
CA ILE A 433 -3.08 -15.54 41.48
C ILE A 433 -4.49 -15.99 41.10
N LEU A 434 -5.42 -15.05 40.96
CA LEU A 434 -6.81 -15.34 40.57
C LEU A 434 -6.88 -15.98 39.18
N PHE A 435 -6.06 -15.51 38.23
CA PHE A 435 -5.99 -16.09 36.88
C PHE A 435 -5.51 -17.55 36.94
N ASN A 436 -4.41 -17.84 37.64
CA ASN A 436 -3.89 -19.20 37.78
C ASN A 436 -4.94 -20.14 38.39
N GLN A 437 -5.63 -19.72 39.44
CA GLN A 437 -6.68 -20.53 40.08
C GLN A 437 -7.90 -20.68 39.17
N GLY A 438 -8.29 -19.62 38.42
CA GLY A 438 -9.37 -19.69 37.46
C GLY A 438 -9.12 -20.66 36.33
N ILE A 439 -7.92 -20.59 35.70
CA ILE A 439 -7.58 -21.43 34.57
C ILE A 439 -7.42 -22.92 34.94
N LEU A 440 -7.06 -23.19 36.20
CA LEU A 440 -6.99 -24.55 36.73
C LEU A 440 -8.39 -25.19 36.82
N GLN A 441 -9.43 -24.40 37.12
CA GLN A 441 -10.81 -24.88 37.29
C GLN A 441 -11.60 -24.94 35.96
N MET A 442 -11.13 -24.27 34.90
CA MET A 442 -11.73 -24.27 33.57
C MET A 442 -11.27 -25.45 32.71
#